data_b97ab6de4dbb9b45b9f2388d262334e0
#
_entry.id   b97ab6de4dbb9b45b9f2388d262334e0
#
_cell.length_a   1.000
_cell.length_b   1.000
_cell.length_c   1.000
_cell.angle_alpha   90.00
_cell.angle_beta   90.00
_cell.angle_gamma   90.00
#
_symmetry.space_group_name_H-M   'P 1'
#
loop_
_entity.id
_entity.type
_entity.pdbx_description
1 polymer ?
#
loop_
_entity_poly.entity_id
_entity_poly.type
_entity_poly.pdbx_seq_one_letter_code
_entity_poly.pdbx_strand_id
1 'polypeptide(L)'
;HKVVDCQWACPAHTPVPEYIRLIGQGRYSDAYMINWVSNVFPGVLGRTCDRPCEPACRRSRVEENNGAKPEPMAICRLKRVAADHKDDVTARMPDISPSNGKRVACVGAGPASLTVARDLAPLGYQITVFDSETKAGGFMRSQIPRFRLPESVIDEETGYILNMGVTFKSGQRVDSMKALLAQGYDAVFVGCGAPRGRELEVPGRAEAAAHIHIGIDWLANVSFGHITSVAERVIVLGGGNTAMDCCRSARRMGGKDVKVIVRSGFEEMKASPWEKEDAQHEGIPILNYHVPKSVEHVNGKLTGMTFEIVRAEYDAKGRRSLIPTGEPDVHLE
;
A
#
# COMPACT_ATOMS: atom_id res chain seq x y z
N HIS A 1 -5.76 30.42 -12.28
CA HIS A 1 -6.23 29.65 -11.13
C HIS A 1 -6.41 28.19 -11.50
N LYS A 2 -5.58 27.37 -10.91
CA LYS A 2 -5.49 25.94 -11.19
C LYS A 2 -6.30 25.09 -10.19
N VAL A 3 -7.48 25.57 -9.81
CA VAL A 3 -8.27 24.94 -8.77
C VAL A 3 -9.35 24.09 -9.40
N VAL A 4 -9.05 22.80 -9.50
CA VAL A 4 -10.02 21.78 -9.91
C VAL A 4 -10.18 20.76 -8.80
N ASP A 5 -11.36 20.22 -8.64
CA ASP A 5 -11.72 19.36 -7.51
C ASP A 5 -10.80 18.13 -7.40
N CYS A 6 -10.42 17.53 -8.53
CA CYS A 6 -9.51 16.38 -8.53
C CYS A 6 -8.09 16.72 -8.04
N GLN A 7 -7.59 17.95 -8.29
CA GLN A 7 -6.31 18.40 -7.75
C GLN A 7 -6.41 18.67 -6.24
N TRP A 8 -7.53 19.23 -5.77
CA TRP A 8 -7.75 19.48 -4.35
C TRP A 8 -7.94 18.19 -3.55
N ALA A 9 -8.64 17.21 -4.10
CA ALA A 9 -8.84 15.92 -3.47
C ALA A 9 -7.54 15.09 -3.37
N CYS A 10 -6.54 15.39 -4.20
CA CYS A 10 -5.23 14.75 -4.14
C CYS A 10 -4.43 15.31 -2.95
N PRO A 11 -3.99 14.50 -1.98
CA PRO A 11 -3.16 15.00 -0.87
C PRO A 11 -1.85 15.67 -1.32
N ALA A 12 -1.30 15.26 -2.48
CA ALA A 12 -0.11 15.87 -3.08
C ALA A 12 -0.44 17.02 -4.03
N HIS A 13 -1.70 17.43 -4.15
CA HIS A 13 -2.18 18.48 -5.06
C HIS A 13 -1.65 18.34 -6.49
N THR A 14 -1.51 17.12 -6.98
CA THR A 14 -1.00 16.82 -8.32
C THR A 14 -1.83 17.53 -9.38
N PRO A 15 -1.22 18.24 -10.34
CA PRO A 15 -1.92 19.00 -11.38
C PRO A 15 -2.53 18.07 -12.46
N VAL A 16 -3.62 17.38 -12.06
CA VAL A 16 -4.29 16.33 -12.83
C VAL A 16 -4.64 16.75 -14.27
N PRO A 17 -5.30 17.90 -14.52
CA PRO A 17 -5.63 18.29 -15.89
C PRO A 17 -4.40 18.46 -16.79
N GLU A 18 -3.30 18.94 -16.23
CA GLU A 18 -2.09 19.22 -17.00
C GLU A 18 -1.43 17.94 -17.51
N TYR A 19 -1.22 16.95 -16.63
CA TYR A 19 -0.60 15.71 -17.09
C TYR A 19 -1.51 14.90 -18.02
N ILE A 20 -2.85 14.96 -17.84
CA ILE A 20 -3.80 14.31 -18.76
C ILE A 20 -3.75 14.98 -20.14
N ARG A 21 -3.66 16.31 -20.20
CA ARG A 21 -3.48 17.05 -21.44
C ARG A 21 -2.21 16.64 -22.17
N LEU A 22 -1.10 16.48 -21.44
CA LEU A 22 0.17 16.05 -22.00
C LEU A 22 0.11 14.61 -22.53
N ILE A 23 -0.57 13.70 -21.83
CA ILE A 23 -0.82 12.34 -22.33
C ILE A 23 -1.60 12.38 -23.64
N GLY A 24 -2.66 13.20 -23.73
CA GLY A 24 -3.44 13.39 -24.96
C GLY A 24 -2.64 13.95 -26.14
N GLN A 25 -1.47 14.55 -25.89
CA GLN A 25 -0.52 15.01 -26.87
C GLN A 25 0.62 14.03 -27.17
N GLY A 26 0.60 12.83 -26.58
CA GLY A 26 1.70 11.85 -26.68
C GLY A 26 2.96 12.22 -25.91
N ARG A 27 2.92 13.23 -25.05
CA ARG A 27 4.05 13.74 -24.25
C ARG A 27 4.14 13.05 -22.90
N TYR A 28 4.36 11.74 -22.90
CA TYR A 28 4.32 10.91 -21.69
C TYR A 28 5.42 11.28 -20.70
N SER A 29 6.63 11.55 -21.17
CA SER A 29 7.75 11.95 -20.31
C SER A 29 7.49 13.27 -19.59
N ASP A 30 6.86 14.25 -20.25
CA ASP A 30 6.47 15.51 -19.62
C ASP A 30 5.35 15.30 -18.59
N ALA A 31 4.37 14.46 -18.93
CA ALA A 31 3.30 14.08 -18.01
C ALA A 31 3.83 13.36 -16.76
N TYR A 32 4.83 12.50 -16.94
CA TYR A 32 5.52 11.84 -15.83
C TYR A 32 6.23 12.85 -14.92
N MET A 33 7.00 13.76 -15.49
CA MET A 33 7.76 14.77 -14.71
C MET A 33 6.85 15.69 -13.90
N ILE A 34 5.71 16.10 -14.45
CA ILE A 34 4.70 16.88 -13.70
C ILE A 34 4.16 16.10 -12.50
N ASN A 35 3.92 14.80 -12.67
CA ASN A 35 3.54 13.94 -11.56
C ASN A 35 4.68 13.79 -10.54
N TRP A 36 5.92 13.54 -11.01
CA TRP A 36 7.09 13.33 -10.17
C TRP A 36 7.38 14.51 -9.24
N VAL A 37 7.20 15.75 -9.71
CA VAL A 37 7.37 16.96 -8.90
C VAL A 37 6.41 16.99 -7.71
N SER A 38 5.18 16.52 -7.86
CA SER A 38 4.16 16.59 -6.81
C SER A 38 4.06 15.31 -5.97
N ASN A 39 4.14 14.12 -6.57
CA ASN A 39 3.84 12.87 -5.87
C ASN A 39 4.98 11.85 -5.84
N VAL A 40 6.18 12.22 -6.28
CA VAL A 40 7.47 11.50 -6.15
C VAL A 40 7.55 10.15 -6.86
N PHE A 41 6.52 9.30 -6.75
CA PHE A 41 6.48 7.92 -7.26
C PHE A 41 5.29 7.73 -8.22
N PRO A 42 5.29 8.33 -9.43
CA PRO A 42 4.14 8.26 -10.34
C PRO A 42 3.82 6.85 -10.81
N GLY A 43 4.82 6.01 -11.06
CA GLY A 43 4.65 4.63 -11.49
C GLY A 43 4.09 3.73 -10.39
N VAL A 44 4.59 3.88 -9.16
CA VAL A 44 4.04 3.22 -7.97
C VAL A 44 2.61 3.68 -7.73
N LEU A 45 2.37 4.99 -7.62
CA LEU A 45 1.06 5.55 -7.30
C LEU A 45 0.05 5.33 -8.43
N GLY A 46 0.48 5.23 -9.69
CA GLY A 46 -0.38 4.83 -10.80
C GLY A 46 -0.98 3.42 -10.67
N ARG A 47 -0.42 2.60 -9.76
CA ARG A 47 -0.85 1.21 -9.47
C ARG A 47 -1.51 1.04 -8.11
N THR A 48 -1.17 1.87 -7.13
CA THR A 48 -1.47 1.60 -5.71
C THR A 48 -2.23 2.72 -5.00
N CYS A 49 -2.50 3.86 -5.67
CA CYS A 49 -3.18 5.01 -5.08
C CYS A 49 -4.65 4.70 -4.76
N ASP A 50 -5.16 5.21 -3.64
CA ASP A 50 -6.58 5.14 -3.25
C ASP A 50 -7.52 6.03 -4.07
N ARG A 51 -6.98 6.75 -5.06
CA ARG A 51 -7.73 7.52 -6.08
C ARG A 51 -8.74 8.53 -5.54
N PRO A 52 -8.46 9.32 -4.50
CA PRO A 52 -9.45 10.27 -3.96
C PRO A 52 -9.85 11.36 -4.97
N CYS A 53 -9.06 11.54 -6.02
CA CYS A 53 -9.35 12.46 -7.11
C CYS A 53 -10.45 11.95 -8.06
N GLU A 54 -10.67 10.64 -8.19
CA GLU A 54 -11.69 10.08 -9.09
C GLU A 54 -13.11 10.35 -8.60
N PRO A 55 -13.50 10.07 -7.35
CA PRO A 55 -14.81 10.46 -6.82
C PRO A 55 -15.06 11.98 -6.82
N ALA A 56 -14.00 12.79 -6.75
CA ALA A 56 -14.09 14.24 -6.83
C ALA A 56 -14.20 14.79 -8.25
N CYS A 57 -14.10 13.95 -9.27
CA CYS A 57 -14.11 14.35 -10.66
C CYS A 57 -15.46 14.95 -11.06
N ARG A 58 -15.46 16.15 -11.64
CA ARG A 58 -16.68 16.82 -12.10
C ARG A 58 -17.41 16.07 -13.20
N ARG A 59 -16.71 15.26 -13.98
CA ARG A 59 -17.32 14.48 -15.06
C ARG A 59 -18.44 13.57 -14.51
N SER A 60 -18.24 12.93 -13.38
CA SER A 60 -19.26 12.05 -12.76
C SER A 60 -20.44 12.81 -12.11
N ARG A 61 -20.40 14.15 -12.10
CA ARG A 61 -21.48 15.01 -11.59
C ARG A 61 -22.37 15.61 -12.69
N VAL A 62 -21.98 15.47 -13.94
CA VAL A 62 -22.73 15.97 -15.09
C VAL A 62 -23.65 14.87 -15.57
N GLU A 63 -24.97 15.18 -15.64
CA GLU A 63 -25.93 14.24 -16.23
C GLU A 63 -25.85 14.30 -17.75
N GLU A 64 -25.84 13.14 -18.38
CA GLU A 64 -26.00 13.00 -19.83
C GLU A 64 -27.48 13.17 -20.24
N ASN A 65 -27.75 13.33 -21.53
CA ASN A 65 -29.10 13.54 -22.07
C ASN A 65 -30.10 12.40 -21.73
N ASN A 66 -29.59 11.25 -21.35
CA ASN A 66 -30.39 10.08 -20.91
C ASN A 66 -30.55 9.98 -19.38
N GLY A 67 -30.09 10.97 -18.61
CA GLY A 67 -30.10 10.98 -17.14
C GLY A 67 -28.98 10.15 -16.49
N ALA A 68 -28.13 9.49 -17.29
CA ALA A 68 -26.99 8.74 -16.75
C ALA A 68 -25.87 9.68 -16.31
N LYS A 69 -25.15 9.29 -15.24
CA LYS A 69 -23.92 9.96 -14.80
C LYS A 69 -22.73 9.19 -15.36
N PRO A 70 -21.86 9.84 -16.15
CA PRO A 70 -20.69 9.18 -16.70
C PRO A 70 -19.69 8.82 -15.59
N GLU A 71 -18.91 7.77 -15.82
CA GLU A 71 -17.78 7.42 -14.97
C GLU A 71 -16.79 8.58 -14.85
N PRO A 72 -16.11 8.74 -13.70
CA PRO A 72 -15.04 9.72 -13.58
C PRO A 72 -13.91 9.43 -14.56
N MET A 73 -13.05 10.44 -14.78
CA MET A 73 -11.80 10.17 -15.48
C MET A 73 -10.96 9.16 -14.72
N ALA A 74 -10.40 8.18 -15.42
CA ALA A 74 -9.53 7.14 -14.83
C ALA A 74 -8.14 7.73 -14.50
N ILE A 75 -8.10 8.68 -13.58
CA ILE A 75 -6.97 9.57 -13.27
C ILE A 75 -5.74 8.77 -12.85
N CYS A 76 -5.93 7.78 -11.97
CA CYS A 76 -4.84 6.93 -11.50
C CYS A 76 -4.28 6.06 -12.63
N ARG A 77 -5.15 5.49 -13.48
CA ARG A 77 -4.72 4.69 -14.64
C ARG A 77 -3.97 5.54 -15.66
N LEU A 78 -4.39 6.77 -15.89
CA LEU A 78 -3.68 7.71 -16.77
C LEU A 78 -2.31 8.10 -16.20
N LYS A 79 -2.18 8.23 -14.88
CA LYS A 79 -0.86 8.40 -14.24
C LYS A 79 0.05 7.20 -14.55
N ARG A 80 -0.47 5.98 -14.46
CA ARG A 80 0.26 4.78 -14.85
C ARG A 80 0.66 4.81 -16.33
N VAL A 81 -0.23 5.20 -17.23
CA VAL A 81 0.08 5.34 -18.66
C VAL A 81 1.27 6.26 -18.87
N ALA A 82 1.32 7.42 -18.20
CA ALA A 82 2.47 8.34 -18.30
C ALA A 82 3.77 7.67 -17.84
N ALA A 83 3.72 6.90 -16.73
CA ALA A 83 4.90 6.22 -16.20
C ALA A 83 5.37 5.04 -17.08
N ASP A 84 4.44 4.29 -17.66
CA ASP A 84 4.77 3.09 -18.46
C ASP A 84 5.23 3.43 -19.89
N HIS A 85 4.88 4.62 -20.41
CA HIS A 85 5.20 5.04 -21.78
C HIS A 85 6.19 6.21 -21.87
N LYS A 86 6.74 6.67 -20.74
CA LYS A 86 7.81 7.66 -20.77
C LYS A 86 9.10 7.09 -21.38
N ASP A 87 9.91 7.95 -21.96
CA ASP A 87 11.30 7.66 -22.28
C ASP A 87 12.16 7.68 -20.99
N ASP A 88 13.46 7.49 -21.15
CA ASP A 88 14.40 7.75 -20.04
C ASP A 88 14.36 9.23 -19.63
N VAL A 89 14.03 9.46 -18.37
CA VAL A 89 13.93 10.81 -17.78
C VAL A 89 15.10 11.17 -16.88
N THR A 90 16.15 10.36 -16.83
CA THR A 90 17.33 10.56 -15.96
C THR A 90 17.94 11.95 -16.18
N ALA A 91 18.06 12.41 -17.42
CA ALA A 91 18.57 13.73 -17.76
C ALA A 91 17.62 14.89 -17.38
N ARG A 92 16.42 14.59 -16.90
CA ARG A 92 15.42 15.58 -16.46
C ARG A 92 15.33 15.71 -14.95
N MET A 93 16.12 14.91 -14.21
CA MET A 93 16.20 15.02 -12.75
C MET A 93 16.84 16.37 -12.38
N PRO A 94 16.49 16.93 -11.21
CA PRO A 94 17.04 18.21 -10.78
C PRO A 94 18.56 18.18 -10.70
N ASP A 95 19.19 19.29 -11.09
CA ASP A 95 20.61 19.53 -10.83
C ASP A 95 20.88 19.58 -9.32
N ILE A 96 22.00 19.03 -8.91
CA ILE A 96 22.40 19.03 -7.51
C ILE A 96 23.25 20.27 -7.21
N SER A 97 22.78 21.11 -6.30
CA SER A 97 23.50 22.29 -5.85
C SER A 97 24.79 21.88 -5.10
N PRO A 98 25.80 22.75 -5.07
CA PRO A 98 26.98 22.53 -4.22
C PRO A 98 26.57 22.26 -2.77
N SER A 99 27.37 21.44 -2.07
CA SER A 99 27.09 21.08 -0.68
C SER A 99 26.92 22.32 0.19
N ASN A 100 25.86 22.39 0.96
CA ASN A 100 25.60 23.42 1.95
C ASN A 100 26.24 23.11 3.33
N GLY A 101 27.00 22.01 3.41
CA GLY A 101 27.67 21.56 4.64
C GLY A 101 26.77 20.86 5.67
N LYS A 102 25.46 20.71 5.36
CA LYS A 102 24.50 20.08 6.28
C LYS A 102 24.28 18.61 5.94
N ARG A 103 24.22 17.78 6.99
CA ARG A 103 24.07 16.32 6.90
C ARG A 103 22.74 15.89 7.49
N VAL A 104 21.95 15.14 6.73
CA VAL A 104 20.65 14.60 7.18
C VAL A 104 20.68 13.09 7.11
N ALA A 105 20.30 12.43 8.21
CA ALA A 105 20.08 10.99 8.25
C ALA A 105 18.60 10.68 8.12
N CYS A 106 18.24 9.73 7.25
CA CYS A 106 16.90 9.17 7.15
C CYS A 106 16.92 7.72 7.63
N VAL A 107 16.07 7.39 8.59
CA VAL A 107 15.94 6.03 9.14
C VAL A 107 14.75 5.32 8.50
N GLY A 108 15.02 4.25 7.77
CA GLY A 108 14.10 3.57 6.86
C GLY A 108 14.23 4.09 5.43
N ALA A 109 14.30 3.20 4.45
CA ALA A 109 14.36 3.52 3.02
C ALA A 109 12.98 3.36 2.33
N GLY A 110 11.91 3.62 3.06
CA GLY A 110 10.55 3.64 2.55
C GLY A 110 10.21 4.95 1.84
N PRO A 111 8.99 5.08 1.30
CA PRO A 111 8.57 6.24 0.49
C PRO A 111 8.71 7.57 1.23
N ALA A 112 8.51 7.63 2.54
CA ALA A 112 8.62 8.86 3.32
C ALA A 112 10.07 9.40 3.33
N SER A 113 11.04 8.57 3.69
CA SER A 113 12.46 8.95 3.71
C SER A 113 12.99 9.27 2.32
N LEU A 114 12.59 8.49 1.31
CA LEU A 114 12.98 8.74 -0.07
C LEU A 114 12.42 10.06 -0.59
N THR A 115 11.21 10.45 -0.17
CA THR A 115 10.65 11.78 -0.50
C THR A 115 11.49 12.90 0.12
N VAL A 116 11.87 12.76 1.40
CA VAL A 116 12.78 13.73 2.06
C VAL A 116 14.13 13.81 1.32
N ALA A 117 14.68 12.66 0.94
CA ALA A 117 15.94 12.63 0.19
C ALA A 117 15.79 13.32 -1.18
N ARG A 118 14.71 13.06 -1.92
CA ARG A 118 14.40 13.70 -3.20
C ARG A 118 14.32 15.22 -3.11
N ASP A 119 13.71 15.73 -2.02
CA ASP A 119 13.50 17.17 -1.86
C ASP A 119 14.74 17.90 -1.36
N LEU A 120 15.57 17.26 -0.55
CA LEU A 120 16.72 17.91 0.09
C LEU A 120 18.02 17.75 -0.71
N ALA A 121 18.22 16.62 -1.42
CA ALA A 121 19.47 16.42 -2.16
C ALA A 121 19.75 17.52 -3.21
N PRO A 122 18.78 17.99 -4.02
CA PRO A 122 19.01 19.08 -4.97
C PRO A 122 19.41 20.40 -4.31
N LEU A 123 19.10 20.60 -3.02
CA LEU A 123 19.44 21.78 -2.25
C LEU A 123 20.84 21.72 -1.63
N GLY A 124 21.63 20.70 -1.97
CA GLY A 124 23.00 20.52 -1.50
C GLY A 124 23.14 19.89 -0.11
N TYR A 125 22.06 19.33 0.46
CA TYR A 125 22.15 18.54 1.70
C TYR A 125 22.81 17.18 1.42
N GLN A 126 23.69 16.75 2.31
CA GLN A 126 24.28 15.42 2.29
C GLN A 126 23.33 14.43 2.98
N ILE A 127 22.64 13.63 2.18
CA ILE A 127 21.63 12.70 2.69
C ILE A 127 22.22 11.30 2.85
N THR A 128 22.02 10.70 4.02
CA THR A 128 22.30 9.28 4.27
C THR A 128 21.00 8.57 4.66
N VAL A 129 20.61 7.57 3.91
CA VAL A 129 19.44 6.72 4.19
C VAL A 129 19.92 5.40 4.76
N PHE A 130 19.40 4.99 5.91
CA PHE A 130 19.68 3.73 6.59
C PHE A 130 18.48 2.80 6.50
N ASP A 131 18.71 1.55 6.19
CA ASP A 131 17.67 0.52 6.25
C ASP A 131 18.25 -0.84 6.65
N SER A 132 17.48 -1.64 7.37
CA SER A 132 17.80 -3.03 7.67
C SER A 132 17.73 -3.94 6.43
N GLU A 133 16.96 -3.54 5.42
CA GLU A 133 16.83 -4.25 4.16
C GLU A 133 17.97 -3.92 3.20
N THR A 134 18.20 -4.84 2.25
CA THR A 134 19.27 -4.69 1.24
C THR A 134 18.91 -3.76 0.10
N LYS A 135 17.61 -3.54 -0.14
CA LYS A 135 17.09 -2.67 -1.20
C LYS A 135 16.14 -1.63 -0.65
N ALA A 136 16.20 -0.43 -1.19
CA ALA A 136 15.27 0.64 -0.89
C ALA A 136 13.85 0.35 -1.43
N GLY A 137 12.84 0.95 -0.82
CA GLY A 137 11.43 0.82 -1.21
C GLY A 137 10.49 0.59 -0.02
N GLY A 138 11.00 0.09 1.12
CA GLY A 138 10.19 -0.19 2.30
C GLY A 138 8.98 -1.06 1.98
N PHE A 139 7.79 -0.71 2.49
CA PHE A 139 6.58 -1.51 2.29
C PHE A 139 6.14 -1.63 0.82
N MET A 140 6.49 -0.69 -0.05
CA MET A 140 6.25 -0.81 -1.49
C MET A 140 6.88 -2.10 -2.04
N ARG A 141 8.05 -2.47 -1.51
CA ARG A 141 8.79 -3.68 -1.88
C ARG A 141 8.38 -4.91 -1.07
N SER A 142 8.18 -4.75 0.23
CA SER A 142 7.94 -5.89 1.12
C SER A 142 6.48 -6.33 1.20
N GLN A 143 5.50 -5.45 1.03
CA GLN A 143 4.11 -5.75 1.32
C GLN A 143 3.17 -5.66 0.12
N ILE A 144 3.49 -4.85 -0.90
CA ILE A 144 2.67 -4.79 -2.11
C ILE A 144 3.07 -5.94 -3.04
N PRO A 145 2.13 -6.84 -3.39
CA PRO A 145 2.43 -7.99 -4.24
C PRO A 145 2.94 -7.59 -5.64
N ARG A 146 3.85 -8.41 -6.19
CA ARG A 146 4.49 -8.14 -7.48
C ARG A 146 3.51 -8.06 -8.65
N PHE A 147 2.38 -8.76 -8.57
CA PHE A 147 1.34 -8.67 -9.60
C PHE A 147 0.61 -7.32 -9.62
N ARG A 148 0.63 -6.54 -8.51
CA ARG A 148 0.14 -5.16 -8.43
C ARG A 148 1.24 -4.15 -8.73
N LEU A 149 2.42 -4.35 -8.15
CA LEU A 149 3.55 -3.44 -8.25
C LEU A 149 4.83 -4.20 -8.61
N PRO A 150 5.21 -4.26 -9.90
CA PRO A 150 6.44 -4.90 -10.35
C PRO A 150 7.69 -4.30 -9.68
N GLU A 151 8.65 -5.14 -9.36
CA GLU A 151 9.90 -4.71 -8.71
C GLU A 151 10.68 -3.70 -9.56
N SER A 152 10.66 -3.87 -10.89
CA SER A 152 11.32 -2.94 -11.83
C SER A 152 10.83 -1.49 -11.69
N VAL A 153 9.54 -1.29 -11.41
CA VAL A 153 8.98 0.06 -11.18
C VAL A 153 9.51 0.66 -9.89
N ILE A 154 9.67 -0.16 -8.85
CA ILE A 154 10.23 0.31 -7.58
C ILE A 154 11.72 0.62 -7.76
N ASP A 155 12.47 -0.25 -8.43
CA ASP A 155 13.90 -0.07 -8.66
C ASP A 155 14.17 1.18 -9.50
N GLU A 156 13.38 1.44 -10.53
CA GLU A 156 13.49 2.63 -11.36
C GLU A 156 13.25 3.90 -10.53
N GLU A 157 12.10 4.01 -9.86
CA GLU A 157 11.71 5.25 -9.17
C GLU A 157 12.54 5.51 -7.91
N THR A 158 12.95 4.46 -7.17
CA THR A 158 13.91 4.64 -6.07
C THR A 158 15.31 4.98 -6.59
N GLY A 159 15.69 4.42 -7.74
CA GLY A 159 16.96 4.68 -8.41
C GLY A 159 17.13 6.13 -8.80
N TYR A 160 16.10 6.79 -9.33
CA TYR A 160 16.15 8.24 -9.63
C TYR A 160 16.54 9.07 -8.39
N ILE A 161 16.03 8.71 -7.22
CA ILE A 161 16.31 9.43 -5.97
C ILE A 161 17.70 9.10 -5.44
N LEU A 162 18.07 7.83 -5.39
CA LEU A 162 19.37 7.41 -4.88
C LEU A 162 20.52 7.96 -5.73
N ASN A 163 20.33 8.04 -7.04
CA ASN A 163 21.32 8.59 -7.98
C ASN A 163 21.52 10.12 -7.88
N MET A 164 20.72 10.81 -7.06
CA MET A 164 20.91 12.23 -6.75
C MET A 164 22.00 12.47 -5.68
N GLY A 165 22.96 11.57 -5.55
CA GLY A 165 24.05 11.67 -4.57
C GLY A 165 23.65 11.23 -3.14
N VAL A 166 22.55 10.52 -3.00
CA VAL A 166 22.10 9.99 -1.72
C VAL A 166 22.94 8.77 -1.34
N THR A 167 23.51 8.79 -0.14
CA THR A 167 24.23 7.62 0.41
C THR A 167 23.23 6.62 0.99
N PHE A 168 23.13 5.45 0.41
CA PHE A 168 22.27 4.39 0.94
C PHE A 168 23.09 3.36 1.74
N LYS A 169 22.79 3.23 3.02
CA LYS A 169 23.37 2.28 3.98
C LYS A 169 22.41 1.10 4.15
N SER A 170 22.46 0.16 3.19
CA SER A 170 21.64 -1.05 3.21
C SER A 170 22.14 -2.04 4.28
N GLY A 171 21.22 -2.87 4.81
CA GLY A 171 21.51 -3.85 5.85
C GLY A 171 21.96 -3.23 7.19
N GLN A 172 21.74 -1.94 7.39
CA GLN A 172 22.14 -1.22 8.60
C GLN A 172 20.93 -0.77 9.42
N ARG A 173 20.64 -1.53 10.46
CA ARG A 173 19.60 -1.17 11.42
C ARG A 173 20.10 -0.04 12.34
N VAL A 174 19.25 0.95 12.57
CA VAL A 174 19.48 2.04 13.51
C VAL A 174 18.67 1.79 14.78
N ASP A 175 19.36 1.49 15.89
CA ASP A 175 18.71 1.17 17.18
C ASP A 175 18.62 2.38 18.11
N SER A 176 19.40 3.44 17.85
CA SER A 176 19.44 4.65 18.70
C SER A 176 19.57 5.93 17.88
N MET A 177 18.54 6.77 17.95
CA MET A 177 18.55 8.12 17.35
C MET A 177 19.61 9.01 18.01
N LYS A 178 19.81 8.85 19.33
CA LYS A 178 20.84 9.59 20.07
C LYS A 178 22.25 9.26 19.56
N ALA A 179 22.53 7.97 19.36
CA ALA A 179 23.81 7.53 18.81
C ALA A 179 24.01 8.01 17.36
N LEU A 180 22.95 8.07 16.58
CA LEU A 180 22.98 8.57 15.21
C LEU A 180 23.29 10.09 15.17
N LEU A 181 22.62 10.88 16.01
CA LEU A 181 22.89 12.32 16.15
C LEU A 181 24.32 12.59 16.62
N ALA A 182 24.86 11.76 17.49
CA ALA A 182 26.25 11.88 17.96
C ALA A 182 27.30 11.67 16.84
N GLN A 183 26.89 11.12 15.66
CA GLN A 183 27.75 11.00 14.49
C GLN A 183 27.84 12.29 13.66
N GLY A 184 27.29 13.40 14.15
CA GLY A 184 27.37 14.71 13.53
C GLY A 184 26.37 14.97 12.42
N TYR A 185 25.22 14.30 12.42
CA TYR A 185 24.08 14.68 11.58
C TYR A 185 23.39 15.91 12.16
N ASP A 186 23.08 16.88 11.31
CA ASP A 186 22.35 18.10 11.70
C ASP A 186 20.87 17.80 11.97
N ALA A 187 20.30 16.80 11.29
CA ALA A 187 18.94 16.35 11.49
C ALA A 187 18.79 14.85 11.24
N VAL A 188 17.79 14.25 11.87
CA VAL A 188 17.39 12.86 11.66
C VAL A 188 15.90 12.81 11.32
N PHE A 189 15.58 12.24 10.18
CA PHE A 189 14.20 11.93 9.79
C PHE A 189 13.89 10.46 10.10
N VAL A 190 12.81 10.21 10.84
CA VAL A 190 12.39 8.85 11.21
C VAL A 190 11.25 8.41 10.31
N GLY A 191 11.58 7.61 9.29
CA GLY A 191 10.64 7.09 8.29
C GLY A 191 10.57 5.56 8.28
N CYS A 192 10.71 4.91 9.45
CA CYS A 192 10.74 3.44 9.58
C CYS A 192 9.37 2.76 9.39
N GLY A 193 8.29 3.54 9.20
CA GLY A 193 6.94 3.00 8.98
C GLY A 193 6.34 2.33 10.22
N ALA A 194 5.37 1.43 9.99
CA ALA A 194 4.67 0.67 11.04
C ALA A 194 4.78 -0.85 10.75
N PRO A 195 5.95 -1.46 10.94
CA PRO A 195 6.22 -2.83 10.52
C PRO A 195 5.59 -3.90 11.42
N ARG A 196 4.96 -3.54 12.53
CA ARG A 196 4.35 -4.50 13.45
C ARG A 196 2.87 -4.67 13.16
N GLY A 197 2.46 -5.91 12.84
CA GLY A 197 1.06 -6.29 12.74
C GLY A 197 0.41 -6.47 14.12
N ARG A 198 -0.91 -6.64 14.10
CA ARG A 198 -1.69 -6.94 15.31
C ARG A 198 -1.86 -8.44 15.45
N GLU A 199 -1.67 -8.95 16.66
CA GLU A 199 -1.98 -10.32 17.00
C GLU A 199 -3.49 -10.53 17.11
N LEU A 200 -3.91 -11.77 16.83
CA LEU A 200 -5.24 -12.26 17.09
C LEU A 200 -5.24 -12.96 18.44
N GLU A 201 -6.04 -12.49 19.38
CA GLU A 201 -6.17 -13.08 20.72
C GLU A 201 -7.47 -13.89 20.79
N VAL A 202 -7.40 -15.19 20.50
CA VAL A 202 -8.50 -16.14 20.61
C VAL A 202 -7.98 -17.50 21.11
N PRO A 203 -8.81 -18.32 21.77
CA PRO A 203 -8.44 -19.69 22.17
C PRO A 203 -7.89 -20.50 20.98
N GLY A 204 -6.88 -21.34 21.23
CA GLY A 204 -6.25 -22.19 20.22
C GLY A 204 -5.21 -21.49 19.35
N ARG A 205 -5.08 -20.14 19.43
CA ARG A 205 -4.12 -19.37 18.64
C ARG A 205 -2.66 -19.76 18.92
N ALA A 206 -2.32 -19.95 20.19
CA ALA A 206 -0.95 -20.27 20.60
C ALA A 206 -0.54 -21.67 20.18
N GLU A 207 -1.44 -22.62 20.33
CA GLU A 207 -1.22 -24.03 20.01
C GLU A 207 -1.04 -24.26 18.50
N ALA A 208 -1.77 -23.50 17.67
CA ALA A 208 -1.68 -23.57 16.21
C ALA A 208 -0.73 -22.52 15.60
N ALA A 209 0.13 -21.90 16.40
CA ALA A 209 0.95 -20.75 16.00
C ALA A 209 1.76 -20.95 14.71
N ALA A 210 2.25 -22.17 14.45
CA ALA A 210 3.03 -22.50 13.27
C ALA A 210 2.25 -22.34 11.94
N HIS A 211 0.93 -22.29 12.01
CA HIS A 211 0.03 -22.18 10.85
C HIS A 211 -0.65 -20.81 10.73
N ILE A 212 -0.35 -19.89 11.64
CA ILE A 212 -1.01 -18.58 11.72
C ILE A 212 0.02 -17.48 11.54
N HIS A 213 -0.16 -16.66 10.53
CA HIS A 213 0.77 -15.63 10.11
C HIS A 213 0.16 -14.23 10.22
N ILE A 214 0.97 -13.28 10.63
CA ILE A 214 0.61 -11.86 10.52
C ILE A 214 0.70 -11.45 9.05
N GLY A 215 -0.36 -10.87 8.49
CA GLY A 215 -0.47 -10.62 7.06
C GLY A 215 0.66 -9.79 6.46
N ILE A 216 1.14 -8.74 7.16
CA ILE A 216 2.25 -7.91 6.68
C ILE A 216 3.58 -8.68 6.66
N ASP A 217 3.84 -9.51 7.67
CA ASP A 217 5.06 -10.33 7.74
C ASP A 217 5.00 -11.45 6.70
N TRP A 218 3.82 -12.04 6.51
CA TRP A 218 3.61 -13.06 5.49
C TRP A 218 3.84 -12.50 4.08
N LEU A 219 3.28 -11.33 3.75
CA LEU A 219 3.50 -10.66 2.46
C LEU A 219 4.97 -10.33 2.23
N ALA A 220 5.69 -9.89 3.26
CA ALA A 220 7.13 -9.65 3.15
C ALA A 220 7.88 -10.94 2.83
N ASN A 221 7.59 -12.04 3.52
CA ASN A 221 8.20 -13.34 3.26
C ASN A 221 7.88 -13.88 1.87
N VAL A 222 6.66 -13.65 1.36
CA VAL A 222 6.29 -13.95 -0.03
C VAL A 222 7.08 -13.08 -1.01
N SER A 223 7.14 -11.77 -0.75
CA SER A 223 7.84 -10.82 -1.62
C SER A 223 9.34 -11.09 -1.73
N PHE A 224 9.96 -11.57 -0.65
CA PHE A 224 11.37 -11.93 -0.62
C PHE A 224 11.66 -13.40 -0.99
N GLY A 225 10.62 -14.17 -1.34
CA GLY A 225 10.77 -15.55 -1.79
C GLY A 225 11.04 -16.57 -0.68
N HIS A 226 10.86 -16.20 0.58
CA HIS A 226 10.99 -17.12 1.72
C HIS A 226 9.78 -18.06 1.84
N ILE A 227 8.62 -17.65 1.36
CA ILE A 227 7.40 -18.45 1.24
C ILE A 227 7.05 -18.54 -0.24
N THR A 228 6.98 -19.76 -0.77
CA THR A 228 6.73 -20.03 -2.19
C THR A 228 5.46 -20.83 -2.47
N SER A 229 4.80 -21.33 -1.42
CA SER A 229 3.54 -22.08 -1.51
C SER A 229 2.70 -21.88 -0.25
N VAL A 230 1.41 -22.18 -0.34
CA VAL A 230 0.46 -22.17 0.78
C VAL A 230 -0.33 -23.47 0.81
N ALA A 231 -1.04 -23.70 1.91
CA ALA A 231 -2.01 -24.80 2.01
C ALA A 231 -3.15 -24.60 1.01
N GLU A 232 -3.85 -25.69 0.66
CA GLU A 232 -5.00 -25.62 -0.24
C GLU A 232 -6.15 -24.76 0.31
N ARG A 233 -6.36 -24.80 1.65
CA ARG A 233 -7.36 -24.01 2.36
C ARG A 233 -6.67 -22.89 3.14
N VAL A 234 -7.13 -21.64 2.92
CA VAL A 234 -6.56 -20.43 3.53
C VAL A 234 -7.68 -19.51 4.00
N ILE A 235 -7.65 -19.18 5.28
CA ILE A 235 -8.54 -18.17 5.86
C ILE A 235 -7.74 -16.88 6.06
N VAL A 236 -8.23 -15.77 5.51
CA VAL A 236 -7.64 -14.44 5.67
C VAL A 236 -8.57 -13.59 6.52
N LEU A 237 -8.08 -13.10 7.65
CA LEU A 237 -8.84 -12.27 8.57
C LEU A 237 -8.58 -10.78 8.32
N GLY A 238 -9.62 -10.04 7.98
CA GLY A 238 -9.56 -8.59 7.84
C GLY A 238 -10.21 -8.04 6.59
N GLY A 239 -10.59 -6.75 6.63
CA GLY A 239 -11.30 -6.05 5.56
C GLY A 239 -10.54 -4.86 4.98
N GLY A 240 -9.21 -4.82 5.09
CA GLY A 240 -8.34 -3.79 4.50
C GLY A 240 -7.59 -4.27 3.26
N ASN A 241 -6.88 -3.36 2.58
CA ASN A 241 -6.08 -3.67 1.38
C ASN A 241 -5.06 -4.79 1.63
N THR A 242 -4.46 -4.84 2.83
CA THR A 242 -3.54 -5.94 3.20
C THR A 242 -4.22 -7.31 3.13
N ALA A 243 -5.48 -7.43 3.55
CA ALA A 243 -6.22 -8.69 3.47
C ALA A 243 -6.51 -9.07 2.01
N MET A 244 -6.84 -8.08 1.16
CA MET A 244 -7.00 -8.29 -0.28
C MET A 244 -5.70 -8.75 -0.93
N ASP A 245 -4.58 -8.15 -0.57
CA ASP A 245 -3.26 -8.57 -1.04
C ASP A 245 -2.88 -9.97 -0.57
N CYS A 246 -3.18 -10.32 0.70
CA CYS A 246 -2.93 -11.66 1.23
C CYS A 246 -3.76 -12.73 0.51
N CYS A 247 -5.06 -12.54 0.39
CA CYS A 247 -5.94 -13.54 -0.22
C CYS A 247 -5.64 -13.76 -1.71
N ARG A 248 -5.39 -12.69 -2.46
CA ARG A 248 -5.03 -12.77 -3.88
C ARG A 248 -3.64 -13.38 -4.07
N SER A 249 -2.69 -13.10 -3.18
CA SER A 249 -1.37 -13.76 -3.19
C SER A 249 -1.50 -15.25 -2.86
N ALA A 250 -2.27 -15.61 -1.84
CA ALA A 250 -2.50 -17.01 -1.47
C ALA A 250 -3.14 -17.81 -2.63
N ARG A 251 -4.09 -17.21 -3.34
CA ARG A 251 -4.70 -17.83 -4.54
C ARG A 251 -3.66 -18.15 -5.62
N ARG A 252 -2.74 -17.21 -5.87
CA ARG A 252 -1.64 -17.39 -6.86
C ARG A 252 -0.59 -18.39 -6.42
N MET A 253 -0.45 -18.62 -5.12
CA MET A 253 0.53 -19.53 -4.54
C MET A 253 0.00 -20.96 -4.33
N GLY A 254 -1.17 -21.28 -4.88
CA GLY A 254 -1.73 -22.63 -4.86
C GLY A 254 -2.90 -22.84 -3.89
N GLY A 255 -3.36 -21.81 -3.18
CA GLY A 255 -4.58 -21.88 -2.38
C GLY A 255 -5.80 -22.13 -3.27
N LYS A 256 -6.49 -23.27 -3.07
CA LYS A 256 -7.69 -23.64 -3.84
C LYS A 256 -8.96 -23.09 -3.23
N ASP A 257 -9.06 -23.14 -1.91
CA ASP A 257 -10.16 -22.62 -1.12
C ASP A 257 -9.65 -21.48 -0.23
N VAL A 258 -9.65 -20.27 -0.77
CA VAL A 258 -9.22 -19.05 -0.08
C VAL A 258 -10.44 -18.22 0.27
N LYS A 259 -10.63 -17.90 1.54
CA LYS A 259 -11.75 -17.10 2.05
C LYS A 259 -11.27 -15.90 2.81
N VAL A 260 -11.98 -14.78 2.70
CA VAL A 260 -11.76 -13.58 3.52
C VAL A 260 -12.89 -13.45 4.53
N ILE A 261 -12.52 -13.31 5.79
CA ILE A 261 -13.47 -13.18 6.90
C ILE A 261 -13.40 -11.77 7.47
N VAL A 262 -14.55 -11.10 7.53
CA VAL A 262 -14.64 -9.70 7.92
C VAL A 262 -15.73 -9.50 8.97
N ARG A 263 -15.39 -8.85 10.06
CA ARG A 263 -16.35 -8.55 11.14
C ARG A 263 -17.35 -7.42 10.80
N SER A 264 -17.13 -6.68 9.74
CA SER A 264 -17.99 -5.57 9.30
C SER A 264 -18.74 -5.93 8.02
N GLY A 265 -19.73 -5.11 7.64
CA GLY A 265 -20.40 -5.20 6.35
C GLY A 265 -19.44 -4.91 5.18
N PHE A 266 -19.85 -5.31 3.99
CA PHE A 266 -19.04 -5.15 2.77
C PHE A 266 -18.71 -3.67 2.46
N GLU A 267 -19.71 -2.79 2.62
CA GLU A 267 -19.56 -1.35 2.38
C GLU A 267 -18.68 -0.67 3.44
N GLU A 268 -18.58 -1.24 4.63
CA GLU A 268 -17.79 -0.73 5.74
C GLU A 268 -16.33 -1.20 5.72
N MET A 269 -15.99 -2.09 4.79
CA MET A 269 -14.61 -2.54 4.61
C MET A 269 -13.71 -1.37 4.22
N LYS A 270 -12.52 -1.33 4.80
CA LYS A 270 -11.53 -0.28 4.52
C LYS A 270 -10.73 -0.53 3.24
N ALA A 271 -10.87 -1.71 2.65
CA ALA A 271 -10.25 -2.00 1.35
C ALA A 271 -10.88 -1.12 0.26
N SER A 272 -10.05 -0.70 -0.68
CA SER A 272 -10.49 0.07 -1.83
C SER A 272 -11.55 -0.72 -2.63
N PRO A 273 -12.57 -0.07 -3.22
CA PRO A 273 -13.64 -0.77 -3.93
C PRO A 273 -13.14 -1.74 -4.99
N TRP A 274 -12.18 -1.30 -5.81
CA TRP A 274 -11.56 -2.13 -6.86
C TRP A 274 -10.76 -3.32 -6.33
N GLU A 275 -10.15 -3.22 -5.14
CA GLU A 275 -9.44 -4.37 -4.55
C GLU A 275 -10.42 -5.44 -4.04
N LYS A 276 -11.58 -5.02 -3.53
CA LYS A 276 -12.68 -5.92 -3.17
C LYS A 276 -13.23 -6.62 -4.41
N GLU A 277 -13.49 -5.84 -5.47
CA GLU A 277 -13.99 -6.32 -6.75
C GLU A 277 -13.00 -7.30 -7.40
N ASP A 278 -11.72 -6.97 -7.45
CA ASP A 278 -10.67 -7.84 -7.96
C ASP A 278 -10.62 -9.18 -7.22
N ALA A 279 -10.72 -9.17 -5.88
CA ALA A 279 -10.74 -10.39 -5.08
C ALA A 279 -11.96 -11.28 -5.42
N GLN A 280 -13.13 -10.67 -5.60
CA GLN A 280 -14.36 -11.38 -6.01
C GLN A 280 -14.24 -11.94 -7.43
N HIS A 281 -13.69 -11.19 -8.39
CA HIS A 281 -13.44 -11.66 -9.76
C HIS A 281 -12.44 -12.82 -9.80
N GLU A 282 -11.53 -12.89 -8.85
CA GLU A 282 -10.61 -14.03 -8.68
C GLU A 282 -11.25 -15.24 -7.95
N GLY A 283 -12.57 -15.18 -7.70
CA GLY A 283 -13.33 -16.26 -7.07
C GLY A 283 -13.06 -16.42 -5.58
N ILE A 284 -12.67 -15.33 -4.89
CA ILE A 284 -12.41 -15.34 -3.46
C ILE A 284 -13.65 -14.82 -2.72
N PRO A 285 -14.37 -15.66 -1.96
CA PRO A 285 -15.54 -15.23 -1.19
C PRO A 285 -15.11 -14.34 -0.01
N ILE A 286 -15.89 -13.29 0.24
CA ILE A 286 -15.77 -12.38 1.38
C ILE A 286 -16.97 -12.61 2.29
N LEU A 287 -16.74 -13.17 3.47
CA LEU A 287 -17.77 -13.46 4.47
C LEU A 287 -17.80 -12.31 5.49
N ASN A 288 -18.85 -11.52 5.42
CA ASN A 288 -19.05 -10.38 6.30
C ASN A 288 -19.75 -10.78 7.60
N TYR A 289 -19.63 -9.95 8.64
CA TYR A 289 -20.27 -10.11 9.95
C TYR A 289 -19.87 -11.40 10.69
N HIS A 290 -18.66 -11.88 10.47
CA HIS A 290 -18.09 -13.03 11.18
C HIS A 290 -16.95 -12.58 12.09
N VAL A 291 -17.07 -12.87 13.39
CA VAL A 291 -16.05 -12.56 14.40
C VAL A 291 -15.34 -13.84 14.82
N PRO A 292 -14.00 -13.91 14.73
CA PRO A 292 -13.24 -15.06 15.21
C PRO A 292 -13.52 -15.37 16.67
N LYS A 293 -13.83 -16.63 16.99
CA LYS A 293 -14.15 -17.12 18.33
C LYS A 293 -13.09 -18.07 18.86
N SER A 294 -12.65 -19.02 18.05
CA SER A 294 -11.60 -19.97 18.38
C SER A 294 -10.85 -20.47 17.14
N VAL A 295 -9.65 -20.94 17.37
CA VAL A 295 -8.84 -21.73 16.43
C VAL A 295 -8.89 -23.17 16.87
N GLU A 296 -9.24 -24.08 15.96
CA GLU A 296 -9.24 -25.51 16.24
C GLU A 296 -7.94 -26.16 15.75
N HIS A 297 -7.42 -27.08 16.55
CA HIS A 297 -6.20 -27.80 16.23
C HIS A 297 -6.19 -29.22 16.81
N VAL A 298 -5.45 -30.11 16.18
CA VAL A 298 -5.14 -31.44 16.68
C VAL A 298 -3.61 -31.55 16.78
N ASN A 299 -3.10 -31.74 18.01
CA ASN A 299 -1.66 -31.80 18.26
C ASN A 299 -0.85 -30.63 17.65
N GLY A 300 -1.37 -29.40 17.75
CA GLY A 300 -0.75 -28.20 17.18
C GLY A 300 -0.96 -27.99 15.68
N LYS A 301 -1.56 -28.95 14.98
CA LYS A 301 -1.92 -28.81 13.57
C LYS A 301 -3.28 -28.13 13.43
N LEU A 302 -3.33 -27.00 12.79
CA LEU A 302 -4.57 -26.26 12.49
C LEU A 302 -5.54 -27.15 11.72
N THR A 303 -6.80 -27.19 12.16
CA THR A 303 -7.89 -27.94 11.52
C THR A 303 -9.03 -27.03 11.08
N GLY A 304 -9.18 -25.85 11.68
CA GLY A 304 -10.20 -24.88 11.31
C GLY A 304 -10.29 -23.70 12.25
N MET A 305 -11.33 -22.89 12.03
CA MET A 305 -11.69 -21.77 12.91
C MET A 305 -13.20 -21.70 13.07
N THR A 306 -13.63 -21.33 14.28
CA THR A 306 -15.03 -21.05 14.60
C THR A 306 -15.26 -19.54 14.68
N PHE A 307 -16.38 -19.12 14.12
CA PHE A 307 -16.80 -17.73 14.03
C PHE A 307 -18.20 -17.52 14.60
N GLU A 308 -18.37 -16.46 15.36
CA GLU A 308 -19.67 -15.98 15.81
C GLU A 308 -20.26 -15.06 14.72
N ILE A 309 -21.56 -15.24 14.41
CA ILE A 309 -22.28 -14.37 13.50
C ILE A 309 -22.78 -13.14 14.28
N VAL A 310 -22.46 -11.96 13.77
CA VAL A 310 -22.82 -10.69 14.38
C VAL A 310 -23.60 -9.81 13.41
N ARG A 311 -24.27 -8.79 13.94
CA ARG A 311 -24.86 -7.69 13.16
C ARG A 311 -24.33 -6.35 13.66
N ALA A 312 -24.36 -5.35 12.81
CA ALA A 312 -24.02 -3.99 13.19
C ALA A 312 -25.26 -3.28 13.77
N GLU A 313 -25.11 -2.66 14.93
CA GLU A 313 -26.08 -1.74 15.49
C GLU A 313 -25.42 -0.37 15.70
N TYR A 314 -26.18 0.70 15.45
CA TYR A 314 -25.67 2.06 15.54
C TYR A 314 -26.43 2.82 16.62
N ASP A 315 -25.71 3.47 17.53
CA ASP A 315 -26.30 4.35 18.53
C ASP A 315 -26.77 5.68 17.90
N ALA A 316 -27.47 6.49 18.72
CA ALA A 316 -27.96 7.80 18.29
C ALA A 316 -26.85 8.79 17.83
N LYS A 317 -25.59 8.49 18.12
CA LYS A 317 -24.39 9.25 17.69
C LYS A 317 -23.70 8.63 16.50
N GLY A 318 -24.28 7.59 15.88
CA GLY A 318 -23.71 6.87 14.74
C GLY A 318 -22.52 5.97 15.08
N ARG A 319 -22.28 5.66 16.36
CA ARG A 319 -21.20 4.74 16.76
C ARG A 319 -21.67 3.31 16.60
N ARG A 320 -20.88 2.52 15.89
CA ARG A 320 -21.17 1.13 15.60
C ARG A 320 -20.76 0.19 16.75
N SER A 321 -21.66 -0.72 17.09
CA SER A 321 -21.42 -1.90 17.92
C SER A 321 -21.71 -3.16 17.12
N LEU A 322 -20.99 -4.24 17.41
CA LEU A 322 -21.25 -5.56 16.84
C LEU A 322 -21.97 -6.40 17.89
N ILE A 323 -23.17 -6.87 17.56
CA ILE A 323 -24.02 -7.62 18.47
C ILE A 323 -24.20 -9.04 17.94
N PRO A 324 -24.01 -10.09 18.76
CA PRO A 324 -24.30 -11.46 18.36
C PRO A 324 -25.73 -11.62 17.84
N THR A 325 -25.91 -12.37 16.77
CA THR A 325 -27.25 -12.63 16.23
C THR A 325 -28.01 -13.72 16.99
N GLY A 326 -27.29 -14.57 17.72
CA GLY A 326 -27.84 -15.78 18.36
C GLY A 326 -27.96 -16.97 17.41
N GLU A 327 -27.53 -16.81 16.15
CA GLU A 327 -27.42 -17.93 15.22
C GLU A 327 -26.27 -18.88 15.63
N PRO A 328 -26.31 -20.15 15.21
CA PRO A 328 -25.20 -21.08 15.45
C PRO A 328 -23.88 -20.55 14.91
N ASP A 329 -22.81 -20.79 15.65
CA ASP A 329 -21.47 -20.48 15.21
C ASP A 329 -21.12 -21.18 13.88
N VAL A 330 -20.37 -20.53 13.03
CA VAL A 330 -19.91 -21.07 11.74
C VAL A 330 -18.51 -21.64 11.92
N HIS A 331 -18.34 -22.91 11.59
CA HIS A 331 -17.04 -23.55 11.53
C HIS A 331 -16.53 -23.58 10.08
N LEU A 332 -15.28 -23.16 9.87
CA LEU A 332 -14.57 -23.22 8.59
C LEU A 332 -13.28 -24.03 8.78
N GLU A 333 -13.11 -25.05 7.92
CA GLU A 333 -11.90 -25.87 7.89
C GLU A 333 -10.77 -25.19 7.12
#